data_0d65bda1d11b8f54f6d9759d3e30cd7f
#
_entry.id   0d65bda1d11b8f54f6d9759d3e30cd7f
#
_cell.length_a   1.000
_cell.length_b   1.000
_cell.length_c   1.000
_cell.angle_alpha   90.00
_cell.angle_beta   90.00
_cell.angle_gamma   90.00
#
_symmetry.space_group_name_H-M   'P 1'
#
loop_
_entity.id
_entity.type
_entity.pdbx_description
1 polymer ?
#
loop_
_entity_poly.entity_id
_entity_poly.type
_entity_poly.pdbx_seq_one_letter_code
_entity_poly.pdbx_strand_id
1 'polypeptide(L)'
;GQLDPNLNSTFDLKSLLLNQDGNLAGDITHNIKVFLAKEFVIVPTFSITTGLSFTAASGAPINYLGAQVTYGPGQAYILERGAGGRLPWVTSLDARLSFNFRLNKDSTLTASVEGFNLFNSQRAVTVDNNYTFDNVGPVIGARNGSVPPPNGEIVKILPSYDPNLTFDQNRAAGNVQSIQAANGSLPKPRYVEGAAAQVVLPDPFQNTSFVNTNPNWGKPTNYQPVRSFRFSLRFTF
;
A
#
# COMPACT_ATOMS: atom_id res chain seq x y z
N GLY A 1 -3.56 -7.47 9.58
CA GLY A 1 -4.41 -6.67 10.43
C GLY A 1 -3.73 -6.44 11.76
N GLN A 2 -3.89 -5.27 12.32
CA GLN A 2 -3.41 -5.00 13.68
C GLN A 2 -4.28 -5.80 14.64
N LEU A 3 -3.65 -6.55 15.53
CA LEU A 3 -4.33 -7.38 16.53
C LEU A 3 -4.74 -6.57 17.76
N ASP A 4 -4.14 -5.39 17.96
CA ASP A 4 -4.45 -4.50 19.09
C ASP A 4 -5.42 -3.40 18.63
N PRO A 5 -6.68 -3.40 19.13
CA PRO A 5 -7.67 -2.37 18.77
C PRO A 5 -7.27 -0.97 19.24
N ASN A 6 -6.43 -0.85 20.25
CA ASN A 6 -5.94 0.45 20.74
C ASN A 6 -4.90 1.09 19.82
N LEU A 7 -4.32 0.32 18.89
CA LEU A 7 -3.38 0.81 17.88
C LEU A 7 -4.05 1.04 16.53
N ASN A 8 -5.35 0.80 16.41
CA ASN A 8 -6.10 0.92 15.18
C ASN A 8 -7.09 2.06 15.22
N SER A 9 -6.72 3.19 14.63
CA SER A 9 -7.59 4.38 14.51
C SER A 9 -8.79 4.19 13.58
N THR A 10 -8.86 3.10 12.82
CA THR A 10 -9.87 2.90 11.76
C THR A 10 -11.30 2.96 12.28
N PHE A 11 -11.54 2.51 13.50
CA PHE A 11 -12.89 2.45 14.09
C PHE A 11 -13.26 3.67 14.95
N ASP A 12 -12.34 4.60 15.17
CA ASP A 12 -12.58 5.74 16.06
C ASP A 12 -13.50 6.77 15.43
N LEU A 13 -13.45 6.92 14.12
CA LEU A 13 -14.24 7.88 13.38
C LEU A 13 -14.92 7.24 12.18
N LYS A 14 -16.21 7.57 11.97
CA LYS A 14 -16.96 7.08 10.79
C LYS A 14 -16.30 7.44 9.45
N SER A 15 -15.62 8.59 9.37
CA SER A 15 -14.88 9.01 8.18
C SER A 15 -13.73 8.09 7.81
N LEU A 16 -13.15 7.40 8.78
CA LEU A 16 -12.08 6.43 8.56
C LEU A 16 -12.57 5.07 8.08
N LEU A 17 -13.87 4.79 8.21
CA LEU A 17 -14.50 3.57 7.69
C LEU A 17 -14.85 3.66 6.20
N LEU A 18 -14.79 4.85 5.63
CA LEU A 18 -15.11 5.04 4.21
C LEU A 18 -14.03 4.44 3.32
N ASN A 19 -14.45 3.87 2.20
CA ASN A 19 -13.58 3.29 1.18
C ASN A 19 -12.66 2.17 1.71
N GLN A 20 -13.04 1.52 2.81
CA GLN A 20 -12.29 0.43 3.42
C GLN A 20 -12.48 -0.91 2.69
N ASP A 21 -13.44 -0.98 1.78
CA ASP A 21 -13.66 -2.16 0.95
C ASP A 21 -12.52 -2.34 -0.05
N GLY A 22 -12.20 -3.61 -0.37
CA GLY A 22 -11.17 -3.95 -1.33
C GLY A 22 -9.95 -4.65 -0.71
N ASN A 23 -8.89 -4.75 -1.49
CA ASN A 23 -7.71 -5.52 -1.13
C ASN A 23 -6.92 -4.87 0.00
N LEU A 24 -6.58 -5.63 1.03
CA LEU A 24 -5.70 -5.18 2.11
C LEU A 24 -4.31 -4.83 1.57
N ALA A 25 -3.63 -3.90 2.23
CA ALA A 25 -2.30 -3.44 1.80
C ALA A 25 -1.25 -4.56 1.66
N GLY A 26 -1.41 -5.65 2.41
CA GLY A 26 -0.55 -6.83 2.34
C GLY A 26 -1.11 -7.97 1.49
N ASP A 27 -2.16 -7.73 0.70
CA ASP A 27 -2.77 -8.77 -0.11
C ASP A 27 -1.84 -9.25 -1.24
N ILE A 28 -1.59 -10.55 -1.25
CA ILE A 28 -0.92 -11.28 -2.32
C ILE A 28 -1.93 -12.28 -2.89
N THR A 29 -2.65 -11.86 -3.94
CA THR A 29 -3.72 -12.66 -4.54
C THR A 29 -3.21 -14.00 -5.09
N HIS A 30 -2.02 -13.99 -5.69
CA HIS A 30 -1.41 -15.19 -6.26
C HIS A 30 0.01 -15.37 -5.74
N ASN A 31 0.33 -16.57 -5.31
CA ASN A 31 1.65 -16.96 -4.84
C ASN A 31 1.99 -18.34 -5.36
N ILE A 32 2.98 -18.40 -6.25
CA ILE A 32 3.48 -19.62 -6.86
C ILE A 32 4.85 -19.92 -6.24
N LYS A 33 5.03 -21.15 -5.76
CA LYS A 33 6.30 -21.64 -5.23
C LYS A 33 6.59 -23.01 -5.82
N VAL A 34 7.77 -23.15 -6.41
CA VAL A 34 8.25 -24.41 -6.97
C VAL A 34 9.60 -24.74 -6.35
N PHE A 35 9.72 -25.93 -5.78
CA PHE A 35 10.96 -26.43 -5.20
C PHE A 35 11.35 -27.71 -5.89
N LEU A 36 12.60 -27.78 -6.34
CA LEU A 36 13.18 -28.97 -6.93
C LEU A 36 14.50 -29.28 -6.20
N ALA A 37 14.71 -30.54 -5.87
CA ALA A 37 15.97 -31.01 -5.31
C ALA A 37 16.32 -32.37 -5.90
N LYS A 38 17.62 -32.55 -6.20
CA LYS A 38 18.15 -33.81 -6.73
C LYS A 38 19.55 -34.04 -6.19
N GLU A 39 19.78 -35.23 -5.68
CA GLU A 39 21.11 -35.74 -5.37
C GLU A 39 21.62 -36.63 -6.52
N PHE A 40 22.86 -36.40 -6.91
CA PHE A 40 23.59 -37.19 -7.88
C PHE A 40 24.75 -37.87 -7.16
N VAL A 41 24.66 -39.19 -6.96
CA VAL A 41 25.75 -39.95 -6.37
C VAL A 41 26.74 -40.28 -7.49
N ILE A 42 27.93 -39.70 -7.41
CA ILE A 42 28.97 -39.88 -8.41
C ILE A 42 29.80 -41.15 -8.06
N VAL A 43 30.21 -41.22 -6.78
CA VAL A 43 30.85 -42.40 -6.21
C VAL A 43 30.37 -42.57 -4.76
N PRO A 44 30.57 -43.71 -4.10
CA PRO A 44 30.06 -43.92 -2.73
C PRO A 44 30.52 -42.91 -1.69
N THR A 45 31.65 -42.25 -1.96
CA THR A 45 32.25 -41.22 -1.06
C THR A 45 31.98 -39.80 -1.49
N PHE A 46 31.32 -39.58 -2.66
CA PHE A 46 31.09 -38.22 -3.16
C PHE A 46 29.72 -38.12 -3.88
N SER A 47 28.93 -37.18 -3.46
CA SER A 47 27.69 -36.81 -4.13
C SER A 47 27.56 -35.30 -4.31
N ILE A 48 26.74 -34.92 -5.29
CA ILE A 48 26.39 -33.54 -5.57
C ILE A 48 24.89 -33.39 -5.37
N THR A 49 24.48 -32.48 -4.49
CA THR A 49 23.06 -32.14 -4.31
C THR A 49 22.77 -30.79 -4.96
N THR A 50 21.80 -30.77 -5.86
CA THR A 50 21.29 -29.54 -6.48
C THR A 50 19.93 -29.20 -5.89
N GLY A 51 19.67 -27.91 -5.67
CA GLY A 51 18.36 -27.40 -5.27
C GLY A 51 18.01 -26.16 -6.09
N LEU A 52 16.76 -26.06 -6.49
CA LEU A 52 16.20 -24.88 -7.14
C LEU A 52 14.92 -24.49 -6.40
N SER A 53 14.76 -23.19 -6.18
CA SER A 53 13.56 -22.59 -5.61
C SER A 53 13.12 -21.44 -6.51
N PHE A 54 11.95 -21.57 -7.10
CA PHE A 54 11.32 -20.47 -7.84
C PHE A 54 10.12 -19.97 -7.07
N THR A 55 10.04 -18.66 -6.90
CA THR A 55 8.89 -17.99 -6.29
C THR A 55 8.38 -16.90 -7.21
N ALA A 56 7.06 -16.78 -7.31
CA ALA A 56 6.39 -15.71 -8.02
C ALA A 56 5.15 -15.28 -7.22
N ALA A 57 5.10 -14.01 -6.83
CA ALA A 57 4.00 -13.45 -6.06
C ALA A 57 3.41 -12.23 -6.78
N SER A 58 2.08 -12.10 -6.76
CA SER A 58 1.42 -10.89 -7.26
C SER A 58 1.84 -9.69 -6.43
N GLY A 59 1.98 -8.53 -7.09
CA GLY A 59 2.34 -7.29 -6.40
C GLY A 59 1.26 -6.81 -5.43
N ALA A 60 1.66 -6.02 -4.45
CA ALA A 60 0.77 -5.39 -3.49
C ALA A 60 -0.17 -4.37 -4.16
N PRO A 61 -1.38 -4.14 -3.63
CA PRO A 61 -2.27 -3.11 -4.13
C PRO A 61 -1.74 -1.71 -3.84
N ILE A 62 -2.06 -0.78 -4.74
CA ILE A 62 -1.72 0.64 -4.63
C ILE A 62 -2.97 1.39 -4.19
N ASN A 63 -2.83 2.26 -3.19
CA ASN A 63 -3.92 3.00 -2.59
C ASN A 63 -3.80 4.51 -2.84
N TYR A 64 -4.94 5.20 -2.71
CA TYR A 64 -5.02 6.65 -2.67
C TYR A 64 -5.32 7.08 -1.23
N LEU A 65 -4.29 7.49 -0.49
CA LEU A 65 -4.42 7.90 0.90
C LEU A 65 -4.27 9.42 1.03
N GLY A 66 -5.05 9.98 1.95
CA GLY A 66 -4.95 11.35 2.39
C GLY A 66 -4.71 11.45 3.90
N ALA A 67 -4.48 12.66 4.39
CA ALA A 67 -4.37 12.89 5.82
C ALA A 67 -5.76 12.97 6.47
N GLN A 68 -5.80 12.65 7.75
CA GLN A 68 -6.95 12.83 8.61
C GLN A 68 -6.56 13.81 9.73
N VAL A 69 -7.45 14.76 10.04
CA VAL A 69 -7.18 15.88 10.96
C VAL A 69 -6.61 15.44 12.31
N THR A 70 -7.10 14.33 12.85
CA THR A 70 -6.71 13.85 14.17
C THR A 70 -5.48 12.94 14.13
N TYR A 71 -5.36 12.12 13.09
CA TYR A 71 -4.38 11.02 13.04
C TYR A 71 -3.25 11.26 12.03
N GLY A 72 -3.34 12.32 11.21
CA GLY A 72 -2.29 12.71 10.29
C GLY A 72 -2.31 11.99 8.94
N PRO A 73 -1.16 11.96 8.24
CA PRO A 73 -1.04 11.43 6.88
C PRO A 73 -1.34 9.94 6.78
N GLY A 74 -1.86 9.51 5.61
CA GLY A 74 -2.00 8.11 5.26
C GLY A 74 -3.13 7.36 5.98
N GLN A 75 -4.04 8.06 6.65
CA GLN A 75 -5.08 7.44 7.46
C GLN A 75 -6.43 7.30 6.75
N ALA A 76 -6.71 8.15 5.78
CA ALA A 76 -8.01 8.19 5.11
C ALA A 76 -7.89 7.69 3.66
N TYR A 77 -8.73 6.72 3.30
CA TYR A 77 -8.84 6.25 1.92
C TYR A 77 -9.69 7.22 1.11
N ILE A 78 -9.10 7.82 0.08
CA ILE A 78 -9.80 8.72 -0.86
C ILE A 78 -10.67 7.91 -1.83
N LEU A 79 -10.14 6.78 -2.29
CA LEU A 79 -10.82 5.76 -3.08
C LEU A 79 -10.82 4.42 -2.35
N GLU A 80 -11.58 3.46 -2.84
CA GLU A 80 -11.55 2.08 -2.34
C GLU A 80 -10.14 1.50 -2.32
N ARG A 81 -9.90 0.59 -1.42
CA ARG A 81 -8.59 -0.09 -1.29
C ARG A 81 -8.20 -0.76 -2.60
N GLY A 82 -6.96 -0.51 -3.03
CA GLY A 82 -6.43 -1.05 -4.27
C GLY A 82 -6.88 -0.34 -5.55
N ALA A 83 -7.59 0.78 -5.46
CA ALA A 83 -8.04 1.54 -6.63
C ALA A 83 -6.91 2.03 -7.54
N GLY A 84 -5.68 2.17 -7.02
CA GLY A 84 -4.48 2.49 -7.79
C GLY A 84 -3.92 1.32 -8.61
N GLY A 85 -4.58 0.15 -8.56
CA GLY A 85 -4.11 -1.05 -9.21
C GLY A 85 -3.12 -1.84 -8.35
N ARG A 86 -2.23 -2.60 -9.00
CA ARG A 86 -1.24 -3.45 -8.30
C ARG A 86 0.16 -3.23 -8.83
N LEU A 87 1.13 -3.45 -7.97
CA LEU A 87 2.53 -3.54 -8.34
C LEU A 87 2.78 -4.75 -9.27
N PRO A 88 3.85 -4.72 -10.06
CA PRO A 88 4.26 -5.87 -10.86
C PRO A 88 4.52 -7.12 -10.00
N TRP A 89 4.44 -8.29 -10.63
CA TRP A 89 4.82 -9.53 -9.99
C TRP A 89 6.27 -9.49 -9.50
N VAL A 90 6.48 -10.01 -8.29
CA VAL A 90 7.79 -10.20 -7.68
C VAL A 90 8.20 -11.65 -7.91
N THR A 91 9.32 -11.86 -8.62
CA THR A 91 9.83 -13.20 -8.94
C THR A 91 11.25 -13.37 -8.43
N SER A 92 11.57 -14.54 -7.89
CA SER A 92 12.93 -14.94 -7.52
C SER A 92 13.20 -16.36 -7.99
N LEU A 93 14.39 -16.57 -8.50
CA LEU A 93 14.97 -17.91 -8.70
C LEU A 93 16.22 -18.01 -7.83
N ASP A 94 16.19 -18.97 -6.94
CA ASP A 94 17.31 -19.30 -6.07
C ASP A 94 17.82 -20.70 -6.41
N ALA A 95 19.12 -20.89 -6.31
CA ALA A 95 19.74 -22.18 -6.53
C ALA A 95 20.77 -22.51 -5.44
N ARG A 96 20.88 -23.78 -5.16
CA ARG A 96 21.89 -24.34 -4.26
C ARG A 96 22.61 -25.49 -4.94
N LEU A 97 23.94 -25.49 -4.80
CA LEU A 97 24.79 -26.59 -5.19
C LEU A 97 25.62 -27.00 -3.98
N SER A 98 25.55 -28.27 -3.61
CA SER A 98 26.27 -28.82 -2.46
C SER A 98 27.10 -30.00 -2.90
N PHE A 99 28.37 -30.01 -2.47
CA PHE A 99 29.34 -31.08 -2.68
C PHE A 99 29.52 -31.82 -1.36
N ASN A 100 29.10 -33.08 -1.32
CA ASN A 100 29.15 -33.92 -0.11
C ASN A 100 30.28 -34.93 -0.21
N PHE A 101 31.22 -34.83 0.69
CA PHE A 101 32.37 -35.75 0.79
C PHE A 101 32.17 -36.60 2.04
N ARG A 102 31.92 -37.89 1.88
CA ARG A 102 31.87 -38.85 2.97
C ARG A 102 33.30 -39.28 3.31
N LEU A 103 33.77 -38.86 4.46
CA LEU A 103 35.15 -39.15 4.93
C LEU A 103 35.24 -40.54 5.55
N ASN A 104 34.21 -40.94 6.28
CA ASN A 104 34.06 -42.27 6.86
C ASN A 104 32.58 -42.58 7.03
N LYS A 105 32.23 -43.70 7.76
CA LYS A 105 30.82 -44.10 7.93
C LYS A 105 29.96 -43.06 8.62
N ASP A 106 30.53 -42.29 9.53
CA ASP A 106 29.82 -41.40 10.44
C ASP A 106 30.13 -39.91 10.17
N SER A 107 31.08 -39.61 9.27
CA SER A 107 31.52 -38.22 9.05
C SER A 107 31.40 -37.81 7.59
N THR A 108 30.80 -36.64 7.39
CA THR A 108 30.60 -36.01 6.08
C THR A 108 31.01 -34.54 6.11
N LEU A 109 31.79 -34.14 5.10
CA LEU A 109 32.11 -32.73 4.83
C LEU A 109 31.23 -32.26 3.64
N THR A 110 30.46 -31.20 3.85
CA THR A 110 29.64 -30.59 2.80
C THR A 110 30.11 -29.16 2.53
N ALA A 111 30.52 -28.90 1.30
CA ALA A 111 30.75 -27.56 0.79
C ALA A 111 29.55 -27.13 -0.06
N SER A 112 28.98 -25.94 0.17
CA SER A 112 27.83 -25.47 -0.59
C SER A 112 28.02 -24.05 -1.09
N VAL A 113 27.45 -23.79 -2.28
CA VAL A 113 27.23 -22.46 -2.82
C VAL A 113 25.74 -22.27 -3.06
N GLU A 114 25.22 -21.14 -2.61
CA GLU A 114 23.81 -20.73 -2.78
C GLU A 114 23.78 -19.39 -3.48
N GLY A 115 22.97 -19.28 -4.51
CA GLY A 115 22.69 -18.03 -5.20
C GLY A 115 21.22 -17.66 -5.00
N PHE A 116 21.00 -16.45 -4.51
CA PHE A 116 19.66 -15.89 -4.32
C PHE A 116 19.37 -14.85 -5.37
N ASN A 117 18.13 -14.82 -5.85
CA ASN A 117 17.65 -13.93 -6.90
C ASN A 117 18.59 -13.95 -8.13
N LEU A 118 18.81 -15.13 -8.70
CA LEU A 118 19.77 -15.35 -9.80
C LEU A 118 19.50 -14.47 -11.01
N PHE A 119 18.22 -14.13 -11.27
CA PHE A 119 17.83 -13.21 -12.35
C PHE A 119 18.14 -11.74 -12.04
N ASN A 120 18.59 -11.43 -10.80
CA ASN A 120 18.79 -10.07 -10.32
C ASN A 120 17.57 -9.16 -10.57
N SER A 121 16.39 -9.71 -10.37
CA SER A 121 15.13 -8.98 -10.52
C SER A 121 15.02 -7.95 -9.39
N GLN A 122 14.82 -6.68 -9.75
CA GLN A 122 14.69 -5.57 -8.79
C GLN A 122 13.32 -4.92 -8.96
N ARG A 123 12.26 -5.67 -8.68
CA ARG A 123 10.89 -5.17 -8.73
C ARG A 123 10.58 -4.36 -7.49
N ALA A 124 9.78 -3.30 -7.65
CA ALA A 124 9.23 -2.57 -6.53
C ALA A 124 8.31 -3.49 -5.71
N VAL A 125 8.51 -3.52 -4.39
CA VAL A 125 7.68 -4.30 -3.46
C VAL A 125 6.74 -3.41 -2.64
N THR A 126 7.07 -2.12 -2.51
CA THR A 126 6.21 -1.10 -1.91
C THR A 126 6.34 0.21 -2.66
N VAL A 127 5.28 1.02 -2.60
CA VAL A 127 5.22 2.38 -3.15
C VAL A 127 4.69 3.34 -2.11
N ASP A 128 4.90 4.64 -2.34
CA ASP A 128 4.23 5.66 -1.56
C ASP A 128 2.75 5.70 -1.94
N ASN A 129 1.89 5.40 -0.97
CA ASN A 129 0.45 5.40 -1.12
C ASN A 129 -0.19 6.75 -0.73
N ASN A 130 0.57 7.69 -0.16
CA ASN A 130 0.05 9.00 0.20
C ASN A 130 -0.16 9.84 -1.07
N TYR A 131 -1.40 9.92 -1.51
CA TYR A 131 -1.76 10.74 -2.67
C TYR A 131 -1.68 12.23 -2.36
N THR A 132 -2.03 12.60 -1.13
CA THR A 132 -1.93 13.96 -0.62
C THR A 132 -1.66 13.95 0.89
N PHE A 133 -1.01 14.99 1.37
CA PHE A 133 -0.85 15.25 2.80
C PHE A 133 -1.93 16.20 3.34
N ASP A 134 -2.81 16.68 2.47
CA ASP A 134 -3.94 17.50 2.87
C ASP A 134 -5.00 16.66 3.58
N ASN A 135 -5.74 17.29 4.47
CA ASN A 135 -6.82 16.63 5.19
C ASN A 135 -7.94 16.23 4.24
N VAL A 136 -8.34 14.97 4.34
CA VAL A 136 -9.45 14.39 3.60
C VAL A 136 -10.63 14.19 4.53
N GLY A 137 -11.78 14.66 4.11
CA GLY A 137 -13.02 14.54 4.87
C GLY A 137 -14.17 14.00 4.02
N PRO A 138 -15.23 13.51 4.65
CA PRO A 138 -16.44 13.11 3.93
C PRO A 138 -17.01 14.28 3.14
N VAL A 139 -17.56 13.99 1.97
CA VAL A 139 -18.33 14.97 1.18
C VAL A 139 -19.45 15.51 2.04
N ILE A 140 -19.55 16.82 2.10
CA ILE A 140 -20.61 17.50 2.86
C ILE A 140 -21.96 17.16 2.22
N GLY A 141 -22.91 16.69 3.02
CA GLY A 141 -24.19 16.18 2.56
C GLY A 141 -24.30 14.65 2.60
N ALA A 142 -23.16 13.92 2.65
CA ALA A 142 -23.16 12.48 2.91
C ALA A 142 -23.29 12.14 4.41
N ARG A 143 -23.26 13.11 5.29
CA ARG A 143 -23.52 12.94 6.72
C ARG A 143 -24.99 12.58 6.94
N ASN A 144 -25.25 11.48 7.61
CA ASN A 144 -26.60 10.98 7.91
C ASN A 144 -27.40 10.50 6.69
N GLY A 145 -26.74 10.03 5.63
CA GLY A 145 -27.47 9.52 4.45
C GLY A 145 -28.03 10.60 3.54
N SER A 146 -27.66 11.86 3.74
CA SER A 146 -28.06 12.93 2.82
C SER A 146 -27.20 12.88 1.54
N VAL A 147 -27.87 13.10 0.43
CA VAL A 147 -27.25 13.14 -0.91
C VAL A 147 -26.23 14.30 -0.96
N PRO A 148 -25.05 14.12 -1.56
CA PRO A 148 -24.13 15.23 -1.81
C PRO A 148 -24.85 16.36 -2.58
N PRO A 149 -24.42 17.63 -2.44
CA PRO A 149 -25.02 18.73 -3.17
C PRO A 149 -25.16 18.38 -4.65
N PRO A 150 -26.32 18.59 -5.26
CA PRO A 150 -26.65 18.03 -6.58
C PRO A 150 -25.75 18.46 -7.72
N ASN A 151 -24.86 19.42 -7.52
CA ASN A 151 -24.01 19.99 -8.57
C ASN A 151 -22.50 19.82 -8.30
N GLY A 152 -22.08 18.97 -7.36
CA GLY A 152 -20.65 18.84 -7.01
C GLY A 152 -20.05 20.15 -6.49
N GLU A 153 -20.85 21.00 -5.90
CA GLU A 153 -20.43 22.29 -5.36
C GLU A 153 -19.42 22.08 -4.22
N ILE A 154 -18.29 22.74 -4.33
CA ILE A 154 -17.29 22.75 -3.26
C ILE A 154 -17.61 23.89 -2.31
N VAL A 155 -17.80 23.54 -1.06
CA VAL A 155 -18.12 24.50 -0.01
C VAL A 155 -17.09 24.46 1.11
N LYS A 156 -16.82 25.60 1.69
CA LYS A 156 -16.04 25.73 2.92
C LYS A 156 -17.00 25.61 4.11
N ILE A 157 -16.73 24.69 5.01
CA ILE A 157 -17.43 24.62 6.29
C ILE A 157 -16.74 25.60 7.23
N LEU A 158 -17.55 26.45 7.83
CA LEU A 158 -17.08 27.37 8.85
C LEU A 158 -17.11 26.70 10.24
N PRO A 159 -16.34 27.21 11.23
CA PRO A 159 -16.37 26.70 12.61
C PRO A 159 -17.77 26.75 13.26
N SER A 160 -18.64 27.60 12.75
CA SER A 160 -20.06 27.74 13.18
C SER A 160 -20.99 26.65 12.66
N TYR A 161 -20.48 25.68 11.85
CA TYR A 161 -21.30 24.61 11.30
C TYR A 161 -21.94 23.76 12.41
N ASP A 162 -23.27 23.70 12.42
CA ASP A 162 -24.00 22.89 13.37
C ASP A 162 -24.30 21.49 12.78
N PRO A 163 -23.73 20.42 13.35
CA PRO A 163 -23.96 19.06 12.86
C PRO A 163 -25.39 18.55 13.06
N ASN A 164 -26.23 19.24 13.83
CA ASN A 164 -27.62 18.88 14.05
C ASN A 164 -28.56 19.48 12.97
N LEU A 165 -28.08 20.47 12.23
CA LEU A 165 -28.81 21.07 11.13
C LEU A 165 -28.52 20.34 9.83
N THR A 166 -29.49 20.38 8.88
CA THR A 166 -29.23 19.93 7.51
C THR A 166 -28.22 20.83 6.81
N PHE A 167 -27.64 20.36 5.69
CA PHE A 167 -26.73 21.17 4.89
C PHE A 167 -27.36 22.49 4.44
N ASP A 168 -28.63 22.46 3.96
CA ASP A 168 -29.33 23.66 3.51
C ASP A 168 -29.65 24.63 4.64
N GLN A 169 -29.94 24.11 5.84
CA GLN A 169 -30.12 24.95 7.04
C GLN A 169 -28.81 25.61 7.45
N ASN A 170 -27.66 24.87 7.43
CA ASN A 170 -26.35 25.45 7.69
C ASN A 170 -25.97 26.51 6.64
N ARG A 171 -26.31 26.26 5.35
CA ARG A 171 -26.09 27.24 4.28
C ARG A 171 -26.93 28.51 4.50
N ALA A 172 -28.19 28.37 4.83
CA ALA A 172 -29.07 29.50 5.13
C ALA A 172 -28.64 30.29 6.36
N ALA A 173 -28.04 29.63 7.35
CA ALA A 173 -27.45 30.22 8.54
C ALA A 173 -26.05 30.86 8.29
N GLY A 174 -25.52 30.78 7.08
CA GLY A 174 -24.19 31.31 6.75
C GLY A 174 -23.02 30.47 7.29
N ASN A 175 -23.26 29.25 7.71
CA ASN A 175 -22.24 28.34 8.25
C ASN A 175 -21.46 27.57 7.16
N VAL A 176 -21.86 27.79 5.92
CA VAL A 176 -21.27 27.18 4.72
C VAL A 176 -21.02 28.25 3.70
N GLN A 177 -19.82 28.33 3.15
CA GLN A 177 -19.43 29.29 2.15
C GLN A 177 -19.09 28.59 0.84
N SER A 178 -19.71 29.00 -0.28
CA SER A 178 -19.30 28.54 -1.61
C SER A 178 -17.90 29.02 -1.95
N ILE A 179 -17.05 28.10 -2.43
CA ILE A 179 -15.72 28.46 -2.90
C ILE A 179 -15.78 28.60 -4.41
N GLN A 180 -15.82 29.85 -4.88
CA GLN A 180 -15.67 30.18 -6.29
C GLN A 180 -14.23 30.56 -6.57
N ALA A 181 -13.69 30.13 -7.72
CA ALA A 181 -12.41 30.64 -8.17
C ALA A 181 -12.51 32.14 -8.51
N ALA A 182 -11.39 32.86 -8.38
CA ALA A 182 -11.32 34.29 -8.63
C ALA A 182 -11.76 34.69 -10.06
N ASN A 183 -11.82 33.76 -10.98
CA ASN A 183 -12.28 33.95 -12.37
C ASN A 183 -13.73 33.49 -12.62
N GLY A 184 -14.50 33.25 -11.57
CA GLY A 184 -15.90 32.82 -11.66
C GLY A 184 -16.11 31.34 -12.03
N SER A 185 -15.05 30.58 -12.30
CA SER A 185 -15.13 29.12 -12.44
C SER A 185 -14.98 28.45 -11.08
N LEU A 186 -15.84 27.47 -10.80
CA LEU A 186 -15.63 26.61 -9.64
C LEU A 186 -14.28 25.92 -9.78
N PRO A 187 -13.44 25.89 -8.73
CA PRO A 187 -12.27 25.04 -8.74
C PRO A 187 -12.77 23.62 -9.03
N LYS A 188 -12.10 22.93 -9.96
CA LYS A 188 -12.44 21.53 -10.26
C LYS A 188 -12.47 20.76 -8.95
N PRO A 189 -13.54 19.97 -8.70
CA PRO A 189 -13.63 19.18 -7.50
C PRO A 189 -12.37 18.32 -7.40
N ARG A 190 -11.77 18.32 -6.23
CA ARG A 190 -10.55 17.61 -5.97
C ARG A 190 -10.85 16.33 -5.23
N TYR A 191 -11.74 15.60 -5.79
CA TYR A 191 -11.86 14.18 -5.54
C TYR A 191 -11.12 13.47 -6.67
N VAL A 192 -10.51 12.38 -6.36
CA VAL A 192 -10.09 11.41 -7.37
C VAL A 192 -11.39 10.90 -7.99
N GLU A 193 -11.48 10.91 -9.31
CA GLU A 193 -12.68 10.47 -10.03
C GLU A 193 -13.10 9.09 -9.53
N GLY A 194 -14.36 8.94 -9.11
CA GLY A 194 -14.87 7.72 -8.47
C GLY A 194 -14.90 7.74 -6.94
N ALA A 195 -14.34 8.75 -6.27
CA ALA A 195 -14.45 8.89 -4.82
C ALA A 195 -15.85 9.39 -4.45
N ALA A 196 -16.75 8.48 -4.17
CA ALA A 196 -18.13 8.81 -3.81
C ALA A 196 -18.26 9.49 -2.44
N ALA A 197 -17.22 9.47 -1.60
CA ALA A 197 -17.41 9.79 -0.20
C ALA A 197 -16.39 10.75 0.42
N GLN A 198 -15.31 11.12 -0.28
CA GLN A 198 -14.30 11.98 0.31
C GLN A 198 -13.83 13.09 -0.63
N VAL A 199 -13.78 14.30 -0.11
CA VAL A 199 -13.21 15.48 -0.76
C VAL A 199 -11.98 15.90 0.03
N VAL A 200 -10.93 16.26 -0.68
CA VAL A 200 -9.79 16.88 -0.03
C VAL A 200 -10.19 18.30 0.38
N LEU A 201 -10.14 18.56 1.67
CA LEU A 201 -10.46 19.87 2.21
C LEU A 201 -9.22 20.78 2.07
N PRO A 202 -9.37 22.03 1.59
CA PRO A 202 -8.29 22.99 1.64
C PRO A 202 -7.88 23.22 3.09
N ASP A 203 -6.58 23.30 3.35
CA ASP A 203 -6.06 23.68 4.66
C ASP A 203 -6.53 25.10 5.00
N PRO A 204 -7.33 25.29 6.05
CA PRO A 204 -7.84 26.61 6.43
C PRO A 204 -6.73 27.58 6.86
N PHE A 205 -5.53 27.08 7.16
CA PHE A 205 -4.40 27.89 7.61
C PHE A 205 -3.44 28.28 6.48
N GLN A 206 -3.47 27.61 5.34
CA GLN A 206 -2.51 27.87 4.26
C GLN A 206 -3.07 28.67 3.08
N ASN A 207 -4.31 29.11 3.10
CA ASN A 207 -4.94 29.91 2.03
C ASN A 207 -4.70 29.40 0.59
N THR A 208 -4.33 28.13 0.46
CA THR A 208 -4.09 27.48 -0.80
C THR A 208 -5.36 26.75 -1.20
N SER A 209 -6.03 27.26 -2.20
CA SER A 209 -7.24 26.66 -2.81
C SER A 209 -6.93 25.32 -3.48
N PHE A 210 -5.78 24.69 -3.22
CA PHE A 210 -5.30 23.61 -4.06
C PHE A 210 -4.76 22.43 -3.24
N VAL A 211 -5.26 21.23 -3.54
CA VAL A 211 -4.70 19.97 -3.04
C VAL A 211 -3.27 19.87 -3.52
N ASN A 212 -2.35 19.80 -2.57
CA ASN A 212 -0.99 19.41 -2.88
C ASN A 212 -0.95 17.90 -3.11
N THR A 213 -1.05 17.49 -4.37
CA THR A 213 -0.81 16.09 -4.71
C THR A 213 0.65 15.77 -4.41
N ASN A 214 0.87 14.68 -3.73
CA ASN A 214 2.23 14.21 -3.45
C ASN A 214 2.90 13.77 -4.75
N PRO A 215 3.98 14.42 -5.20
CA PRO A 215 4.68 14.06 -6.43
C PRO A 215 5.37 12.69 -6.35
N ASN A 216 5.44 12.10 -5.15
CA ASN A 216 6.01 10.78 -4.93
C ASN A 216 4.96 9.66 -4.87
N TRP A 217 3.68 9.98 -4.93
CA TRP A 217 2.65 8.98 -4.98
C TRP A 217 2.90 7.96 -6.12
N GLY A 218 2.78 6.67 -5.80
CA GLY A 218 3.03 5.59 -6.73
C GLY A 218 4.52 5.32 -7.03
N LYS A 219 5.44 6.16 -6.55
CA LYS A 219 6.87 5.89 -6.70
C LYS A 219 7.34 4.81 -5.75
N PRO A 220 8.24 3.93 -6.19
CA PRO A 220 8.78 2.88 -5.35
C PRO A 220 9.48 3.43 -4.10
N THR A 221 9.16 2.85 -2.95
CA THR A 221 9.82 3.12 -1.66
C THR A 221 10.72 1.97 -1.23
N ASN A 222 10.46 0.77 -1.75
CA ASN A 222 11.31 -0.39 -1.48
C ASN A 222 11.34 -1.32 -2.69
N TYR A 223 12.46 -2.02 -2.85
CA TYR A 223 12.72 -2.95 -3.93
C TYR A 223 13.05 -4.34 -3.41
N GLN A 224 12.87 -5.31 -4.28
CA GLN A 224 13.34 -6.67 -4.06
C GLN A 224 14.86 -6.67 -3.82
N PRO A 225 15.37 -7.52 -2.90
CA PRO A 225 16.83 -7.65 -2.67
C PRO A 225 17.58 -7.99 -3.96
N VAL A 226 18.76 -7.43 -4.11
CA VAL A 226 19.68 -7.76 -5.21
C VAL A 226 20.17 -9.20 -5.13
N ARG A 227 20.70 -9.71 -6.25
CA ARG A 227 21.35 -11.01 -6.29
C ARG A 227 22.48 -11.09 -5.26
N SER A 228 22.53 -12.18 -4.53
CA SER A 228 23.58 -12.47 -3.57
C SER A 228 24.01 -13.93 -3.62
N PHE A 229 25.23 -14.19 -3.16
CA PHE A 229 25.78 -15.53 -3.06
C PHE A 229 26.24 -15.78 -1.63
N ARG A 230 26.00 -17.02 -1.18
CA ARG A 230 26.46 -17.50 0.11
C ARG A 230 27.28 -18.78 -0.09
N PHE A 231 28.45 -18.84 0.55
CA PHE A 231 29.27 -20.03 0.61
C PHE A 231 29.22 -20.60 2.03
N SER A 232 29.11 -21.88 2.13
CA SER A 232 29.09 -22.55 3.44
C SER A 232 29.89 -23.84 3.42
N LEU A 233 30.51 -24.15 4.56
CA LEU A 233 31.18 -25.40 4.84
C LEU A 233 30.58 -26.00 6.10
N ARG A 234 30.18 -27.27 6.02
CA ARG A 234 29.55 -27.98 7.13
C ARG A 234 30.25 -29.30 7.33
N PHE A 235 30.67 -29.57 8.56
CA PHE A 235 31.14 -30.87 8.98
C PHE A 235 30.08 -31.53 9.88
N THR A 236 29.75 -32.78 9.57
CA THR A 236 28.80 -33.61 10.34
C THR A 236 29.53 -34.85 10.77
N PHE A 237 29.44 -35.22 12.05
CA PHE A 237 30.10 -36.38 12.67
C PHE A 237 29.12 -37.07 13.62
#